data_a2af93b184d7533d7c8ae4bea079a393
#
_entry.id   a2af93b184d7533d7c8ae4bea079a393
#
_cell.length_a   1.000
_cell.length_b   1.000
_cell.length_c   1.000
_cell.angle_alpha   90.00
_cell.angle_beta   90.00
_cell.angle_gamma   90.00
#
_symmetry.space_group_name_H-M   'P 1'
#
loop_
_entity.id
_entity.type
_entity.pdbx_description
1 polymer ?
#
loop_
_entity_poly.entity_id
_entity_poly.type
_entity_poly.pdbx_seq_one_letter_code
_entity_poly.pdbx_strand_id
1 'polypeptide(L)'
;GLGDVYKRQGALVSFLGETGSFYRVSPVSIEGEWWVPRRYVKLLSDSTQFNHVVVVDRGDQNIATLERLEEGTWAIRSMNPATTGMHRPPYAQETPLGMFVVQQKKSRMVFLKDGSAATGGYAPYASRFTNGAYIHGVPVNVPRTAMIEYSWSLGTTPRSHMCVRNATSHAKFVYDWAPTERSLVIVIE
;
A
#
# COMPACT_ATOMS: atom_id res chain seq x y z
N GLY A 1 13.15 -1.13 -16.71
CA GLY A 1 12.48 -2.10 -17.54
C GLY A 1 10.97 -2.08 -17.37
N LEU A 2 10.23 -2.71 -18.30
CA LEU A 2 8.77 -2.79 -18.29
C LEU A 2 8.18 -3.34 -16.96
N GLY A 3 8.94 -4.14 -16.21
CA GLY A 3 8.52 -4.68 -14.91
C GLY A 3 8.29 -3.63 -13.82
N ASP A 4 8.96 -2.49 -13.85
CA ASP A 4 8.82 -1.46 -12.81
C ASP A 4 7.60 -0.56 -13.01
N VAL A 5 7.13 -0.38 -14.23
CA VAL A 5 5.92 0.40 -14.52
C VAL A 5 4.68 -0.28 -13.94
N TYR A 6 4.61 -1.61 -13.97
CA TYR A 6 3.49 -2.36 -13.39
C TYR A 6 3.47 -2.38 -11.87
N LYS A 7 4.61 -2.22 -11.23
CA LYS A 7 4.74 -2.24 -9.76
C LYS A 7 4.30 -0.94 -9.08
N ARG A 8 3.89 0.07 -9.85
CA ARG A 8 3.58 1.42 -9.35
C ARG A 8 2.17 1.89 -9.67
N GLN A 9 1.26 0.97 -9.91
CA GLN A 9 -0.16 1.32 -10.04
C GLN A 9 -0.62 2.10 -8.81
N GLY A 10 -1.37 3.20 -9.03
CA GLY A 10 -1.84 4.08 -7.98
C GLY A 10 -0.79 5.04 -7.42
N ALA A 11 0.45 5.01 -7.93
CA ALA A 11 1.47 5.98 -7.53
C ALA A 11 1.04 7.40 -7.89
N LEU A 12 1.20 8.30 -6.93
CA LEU A 12 1.04 9.74 -7.15
C LEU A 12 2.29 10.26 -7.85
N VAL A 13 2.08 11.02 -8.91
CA VAL A 13 3.16 11.60 -9.72
C VAL A 13 2.84 13.06 -10.04
N SER A 14 3.87 13.89 -10.17
CA SER A 14 3.72 15.25 -10.66
C SER A 14 3.57 15.22 -12.19
N PHE A 15 2.59 15.94 -12.72
CA PHE A 15 2.42 16.16 -14.16
C PHE A 15 3.35 17.30 -14.60
N LEU A 16 4.18 17.06 -15.59
CA LEU A 16 5.17 18.01 -16.09
C LEU A 16 4.89 18.50 -17.52
N GLY A 17 4.00 17.85 -18.23
CA GLY A 17 3.62 18.21 -19.60
C GLY A 17 3.18 17.01 -20.43
N GLU A 18 2.91 17.26 -21.70
CA GLU A 18 2.41 16.22 -22.60
C GLU A 18 2.97 16.34 -24.01
N THR A 19 3.05 15.23 -24.72
CA THR A 19 3.34 15.18 -26.15
C THR A 19 2.69 13.95 -26.79
N GLY A 20 1.96 14.14 -27.88
CA GLY A 20 1.24 13.07 -28.56
C GLY A 20 0.33 12.30 -27.59
N SER A 21 0.54 10.99 -27.47
CA SER A 21 -0.21 10.09 -26.59
C SER A 21 0.45 9.84 -25.24
N PHE A 22 1.42 10.67 -24.83
CA PHE A 22 2.19 10.50 -23.61
C PHE A 22 2.08 11.72 -22.68
N TYR A 23 2.14 11.46 -21.36
CA TYR A 23 2.38 12.44 -20.32
C TYR A 23 3.81 12.33 -19.81
N ARG A 24 4.47 13.46 -19.57
CA ARG A 24 5.73 13.55 -18.83
C ARG A 24 5.40 13.71 -17.36
N VAL A 25 5.95 12.83 -16.54
CA VAL A 25 5.65 12.75 -15.10
C VAL A 25 6.93 12.57 -14.29
N SER A 26 6.90 13.03 -13.03
CA SER A 26 7.95 12.79 -12.05
C SER A 26 7.36 12.09 -10.83
N PRO A 27 7.72 10.83 -10.55
CA PRO A 27 7.31 10.12 -9.35
C PRO A 27 8.05 10.65 -8.11
N VAL A 28 7.38 10.64 -6.96
CA VAL A 28 7.97 11.11 -5.69
C VAL A 28 9.14 10.21 -5.23
N SER A 29 9.08 8.92 -5.51
CA SER A 29 10.02 7.91 -4.99
C SER A 29 11.07 7.42 -5.96
N ILE A 30 11.15 8.00 -7.16
CA ILE A 30 12.18 7.69 -8.15
C ILE A 30 12.67 8.99 -8.75
N GLU A 31 13.97 9.16 -8.77
CA GLU A 31 14.58 10.30 -9.45
C GLU A 31 14.33 10.23 -10.95
N GLY A 32 14.13 11.41 -11.54
CA GLY A 32 14.01 11.59 -12.98
C GLY A 32 12.58 11.85 -13.46
N GLU A 33 12.49 12.01 -14.77
CA GLU A 33 11.26 12.29 -15.50
C GLU A 33 10.97 11.14 -16.46
N TRP A 34 9.69 10.79 -16.59
CA TRP A 34 9.28 9.61 -17.33
C TRP A 34 8.13 9.93 -18.28
N TRP A 35 8.18 9.37 -19.48
CA TRP A 35 7.07 9.43 -20.43
C TRP A 35 6.17 8.20 -20.22
N VAL A 36 4.89 8.45 -19.87
CA VAL A 36 3.92 7.40 -19.60
C VAL A 36 2.72 7.57 -20.55
N PRO A 37 2.26 6.49 -21.22
CA PRO A 37 1.08 6.58 -22.07
C PRO A 37 -0.13 7.12 -21.29
N ARG A 38 -0.86 8.09 -21.86
CA ARG A 38 -2.00 8.78 -21.22
C ARG A 38 -3.03 7.82 -20.65
N ARG A 39 -3.27 6.68 -21.32
CA ARG A 39 -4.23 5.66 -20.88
C ARG A 39 -3.94 5.05 -19.50
N TYR A 40 -2.73 5.21 -18.98
CA TYR A 40 -2.31 4.71 -17.66
C TYR A 40 -2.26 5.79 -16.58
N VAL A 41 -2.60 7.02 -16.92
CA VAL A 41 -2.54 8.17 -16.01
C VAL A 41 -3.93 8.79 -15.88
N LYS A 42 -4.42 8.90 -14.64
CA LYS A 42 -5.62 9.65 -14.30
C LYS A 42 -5.18 11.01 -13.77
N LEU A 43 -5.49 12.08 -14.48
CA LEU A 43 -5.28 13.43 -13.98
C LEU A 43 -6.28 13.69 -12.83
N LEU A 44 -5.76 14.24 -11.75
CA LEU A 44 -6.58 14.71 -10.63
C LEU A 44 -6.93 16.17 -10.86
N SER A 45 -8.08 16.62 -10.37
CA SER A 45 -8.45 18.03 -10.39
C SER A 45 -7.67 18.80 -9.31
N ASP A 46 -7.52 20.11 -9.50
CA ASP A 46 -6.86 20.99 -8.52
C ASP A 46 -7.60 21.03 -7.17
N SER A 47 -8.89 20.68 -7.17
CA SER A 47 -9.70 20.55 -5.96
C SER A 47 -9.59 19.20 -5.26
N THR A 48 -8.80 18.26 -5.80
CA THR A 48 -8.64 16.94 -5.18
C THR A 48 -7.88 17.07 -3.86
N GLN A 49 -8.52 16.65 -2.77
CA GLN A 49 -7.91 16.64 -1.44
C GLN A 49 -7.91 15.22 -0.87
N PHE A 50 -6.80 14.85 -0.27
CA PHE A 50 -6.64 13.62 0.49
C PHE A 50 -6.67 13.95 1.98
N ASN A 51 -7.76 13.59 2.65
CA ASN A 51 -7.95 13.91 4.06
C ASN A 51 -7.52 12.74 4.98
N HIS A 52 -7.24 11.58 4.41
CA HIS A 52 -6.83 10.37 5.13
C HIS A 52 -5.48 9.92 4.57
N VAL A 53 -4.49 9.85 5.43
CA VAL A 53 -3.14 9.44 5.07
C VAL A 53 -2.69 8.30 5.98
N VAL A 54 -2.25 7.20 5.37
CA VAL A 54 -1.59 6.11 6.06
C VAL A 54 -0.11 6.21 5.79
N VAL A 55 0.70 6.33 6.82
CA VAL A 55 2.17 6.33 6.73
C VAL A 55 2.69 4.97 7.16
N VAL A 56 3.52 4.36 6.34
CA VAL A 56 4.21 3.11 6.62
C VAL A 56 5.70 3.38 6.65
N ASP A 57 6.33 3.12 7.77
CA ASP A 57 7.77 3.21 7.97
C ASP A 57 8.37 1.80 7.86
N ARG A 58 9.22 1.60 6.85
CA ARG A 58 9.88 0.32 6.60
C ARG A 58 11.05 0.09 7.54
N GLY A 59 11.74 1.15 7.95
CA GLY A 59 12.86 1.09 8.88
C GLY A 59 12.42 0.68 10.27
N ASP A 60 11.43 1.36 10.80
CA ASP A 60 10.92 1.14 12.16
C ASP A 60 9.79 0.09 12.21
N GLN A 61 9.38 -0.48 11.08
CA GLN A 61 8.32 -1.50 10.98
C GLN A 61 7.03 -1.07 11.69
N ASN A 62 6.57 0.13 11.41
CA ASN A 62 5.34 0.68 11.97
C ASN A 62 4.40 1.27 10.92
N ILE A 63 3.18 1.55 11.34
CA ILE A 63 2.12 2.16 10.55
C ILE A 63 1.40 3.21 11.38
N ALA A 64 1.19 4.38 10.81
CA ALA A 64 0.41 5.46 11.42
C ALA A 64 -0.73 5.91 10.49
N THR A 65 -1.80 6.45 11.08
CA THR A 65 -2.88 7.08 10.32
C THR A 65 -3.05 8.53 10.74
N LEU A 66 -3.16 9.40 9.75
CA LEU A 66 -3.33 10.83 9.93
C LEU A 66 -4.60 11.31 9.22
N GLU A 67 -5.35 12.15 9.87
CA GLU A 67 -6.55 12.77 9.32
C GLU A 67 -6.38 14.29 9.29
N ARG A 68 -6.74 14.87 8.16
CA ARG A 68 -6.77 16.33 8.00
C ARG A 68 -8.01 16.88 8.71
N LEU A 69 -7.80 17.78 9.65
CA LEU A 69 -8.88 18.45 10.39
C LEU A 69 -9.29 19.76 9.71
N GLU A 70 -8.31 20.64 9.53
CA GLU A 70 -8.45 21.95 8.89
C GLU A 70 -7.26 22.17 7.96
N GLU A 71 -7.25 23.25 7.19
CA GLU A 71 -6.14 23.54 6.31
C GLU A 71 -4.82 23.66 7.07
N GLY A 72 -3.87 22.79 6.71
CA GLY A 72 -2.56 22.71 7.34
C GLY A 72 -2.52 21.98 8.69
N THR A 73 -3.67 21.52 9.23
CA THR A 73 -3.73 20.82 10.53
C THR A 73 -4.03 19.34 10.33
N TRP A 74 -3.23 18.48 10.96
CA TRP A 74 -3.33 17.03 10.90
C TRP A 74 -3.39 16.42 12.30
N ALA A 75 -4.25 15.42 12.48
CA ALA A 75 -4.30 14.63 13.71
C ALA A 75 -3.81 13.21 13.44
N ILE A 76 -2.95 12.71 14.33
CA ILE A 76 -2.59 11.28 14.37
C ILE A 76 -3.78 10.54 14.97
N ARG A 77 -4.36 9.61 14.22
CA ARG A 77 -5.49 8.78 14.68
C ARG A 77 -5.03 7.46 15.27
N SER A 78 -3.91 6.92 14.79
CA SER A 78 -3.34 5.68 15.32
C SER A 78 -1.86 5.59 15.00
N MET A 79 -1.12 4.82 15.82
CA MET A 79 0.23 4.33 15.55
C MET A 79 0.32 2.88 16.05
N ASN A 80 0.77 1.98 15.22
CA ASN A 80 0.80 0.55 15.52
C ASN A 80 2.03 -0.13 14.92
N PRO A 81 2.53 -1.21 15.52
CA PRO A 81 3.52 -2.08 14.90
C PRO A 81 3.00 -2.65 13.57
N ALA A 82 3.88 -2.74 12.57
CA ALA A 82 3.59 -3.34 11.29
C ALA A 82 4.69 -4.33 10.88
N THR A 83 4.47 -5.05 9.80
CA THR A 83 5.49 -5.89 9.15
C THR A 83 5.40 -5.66 7.65
N THR A 84 6.47 -5.16 7.05
CA THR A 84 6.54 -4.86 5.63
C THR A 84 7.10 -6.00 4.78
N GLY A 85 7.21 -5.81 3.47
CA GLY A 85 7.75 -6.78 2.53
C GLY A 85 9.25 -6.98 2.71
N MET A 86 9.71 -8.23 2.63
CA MET A 86 11.11 -8.58 2.63
C MET A 86 11.65 -8.76 1.21
N HIS A 87 12.94 -8.57 1.03
CA HIS A 87 13.63 -8.90 -0.22
C HIS A 87 13.98 -10.39 -0.27
N ARG A 88 13.19 -11.20 -0.98
CA ARG A 88 13.41 -12.63 -1.19
C ARG A 88 12.90 -13.10 -2.55
N PRO A 89 13.55 -12.69 -3.65
CA PRO A 89 13.16 -13.14 -4.99
C PRO A 89 13.22 -14.66 -5.13
N PRO A 90 12.37 -15.27 -5.97
CA PRO A 90 11.34 -14.64 -6.80
C PRO A 90 10.01 -14.40 -6.08
N TYR A 91 9.84 -14.85 -4.83
CA TYR A 91 8.53 -14.92 -4.17
C TYR A 91 8.16 -13.66 -3.40
N ALA A 92 9.14 -12.97 -2.81
CA ALA A 92 8.88 -11.78 -2.01
C ALA A 92 9.70 -10.58 -2.48
N GLN A 93 9.09 -9.41 -2.36
CA GLN A 93 9.69 -8.11 -2.67
C GLN A 93 9.40 -7.14 -1.53
N GLU A 94 10.26 -6.16 -1.39
CA GLU A 94 10.06 -5.07 -0.43
C GLU A 94 8.78 -4.29 -0.74
N THR A 95 8.16 -3.77 0.31
CA THR A 95 7.07 -2.81 0.14
C THR A 95 7.61 -1.58 -0.59
N PRO A 96 7.03 -1.17 -1.73
CA PRO A 96 7.61 -0.09 -2.54
C PRO A 96 7.49 1.26 -1.83
N LEU A 97 8.58 2.03 -1.85
CA LEU A 97 8.61 3.41 -1.37
C LEU A 97 7.78 4.32 -2.29
N GLY A 98 7.17 5.35 -1.71
CA GLY A 98 6.46 6.39 -2.45
C GLY A 98 5.09 6.74 -1.89
N MET A 99 4.34 7.49 -2.69
CA MET A 99 2.97 7.90 -2.39
C MET A 99 2.00 7.20 -3.34
N PHE A 100 0.98 6.57 -2.78
CA PHE A 100 0.02 5.76 -3.51
C PHE A 100 -1.40 6.08 -3.08
N VAL A 101 -2.34 6.01 -4.00
CA VAL A 101 -3.76 6.13 -3.69
C VAL A 101 -4.34 4.76 -3.31
N VAL A 102 -5.17 4.69 -2.28
CA VAL A 102 -5.91 3.46 -1.95
C VAL A 102 -6.88 3.15 -3.10
N GLN A 103 -6.73 1.97 -3.74
CA GLN A 103 -7.41 1.64 -4.98
C GLN A 103 -8.57 0.66 -4.83
N GLN A 104 -8.46 -0.27 -3.89
CA GLN A 104 -9.41 -1.37 -3.75
C GLN A 104 -9.43 -1.90 -2.32
N LYS A 105 -10.57 -2.42 -1.91
CA LYS A 105 -10.73 -3.09 -0.62
C LYS A 105 -11.28 -4.50 -0.80
N LYS A 106 -10.78 -5.43 0.01
CA LYS A 106 -11.28 -6.80 0.10
C LYS A 106 -11.41 -7.16 1.58
N SER A 107 -12.60 -7.53 2.02
CA SER A 107 -12.80 -8.00 3.40
C SER A 107 -11.96 -9.25 3.69
N ARG A 108 -11.73 -10.06 2.65
CA ARG A 108 -10.92 -11.28 2.68
C ARG A 108 -10.11 -11.39 1.38
N MET A 109 -8.79 -11.24 1.47
CA MET A 109 -7.88 -11.42 0.35
C MET A 109 -7.27 -12.82 0.42
N VAL A 110 -7.64 -13.68 -0.51
CA VAL A 110 -7.04 -15.03 -0.64
C VAL A 110 -5.67 -14.92 -1.29
N PHE A 111 -4.69 -15.68 -0.78
CA PHE A 111 -3.36 -15.80 -1.37
C PHE A 111 -2.98 -17.27 -1.61
N LEU A 112 -2.07 -17.47 -2.54
CA LEU A 112 -1.56 -18.79 -2.90
C LEU A 112 -0.29 -19.11 -2.08
N LYS A 113 0.05 -20.40 -2.01
CA LYS A 113 1.35 -20.84 -1.51
C LYS A 113 2.43 -20.51 -2.52
N ASP A 114 3.63 -20.16 -2.04
CA ASP A 114 4.78 -19.89 -2.91
C ASP A 114 5.05 -21.08 -3.85
N GLY A 115 5.19 -20.76 -5.14
CA GLY A 115 5.47 -21.77 -6.16
C GLY A 115 4.33 -22.76 -6.45
N SER A 116 3.10 -22.49 -6.01
CA SER A 116 1.96 -23.40 -6.15
C SER A 116 0.66 -22.65 -6.49
N ALA A 117 -0.26 -23.33 -7.19
CA ALA A 117 -1.63 -22.85 -7.39
C ALA A 117 -2.55 -23.14 -6.18
N ALA A 118 -2.07 -23.84 -5.16
CA ALA A 118 -2.85 -24.16 -3.99
C ALA A 118 -3.05 -22.93 -3.10
N THR A 119 -4.23 -22.81 -2.48
CA THR A 119 -4.53 -21.75 -1.52
C THR A 119 -3.59 -21.83 -0.32
N GLY A 120 -2.92 -20.72 -0.02
CA GLY A 120 -2.07 -20.55 1.16
C GLY A 120 -2.86 -20.11 2.40
N GLY A 121 -3.96 -19.39 2.17
CA GLY A 121 -4.80 -18.85 3.21
C GLY A 121 -5.49 -17.56 2.78
N TYR A 122 -5.78 -16.70 3.74
CA TYR A 122 -6.34 -15.38 3.46
C TYR A 122 -5.78 -14.32 4.43
N ALA A 123 -5.84 -13.07 3.98
CA ALA A 123 -5.56 -11.90 4.79
C ALA A 123 -6.85 -11.10 4.99
N PRO A 124 -7.26 -10.79 6.24
CA PRO A 124 -8.47 -10.02 6.50
C PRO A 124 -8.25 -8.52 6.28
N TYR A 125 -9.31 -7.82 5.90
CA TYR A 125 -9.40 -6.36 5.82
C TYR A 125 -8.29 -5.73 4.96
N ALA A 126 -8.15 -6.21 3.72
CA ALA A 126 -7.08 -5.82 2.81
C ALA A 126 -7.43 -4.55 2.01
N SER A 127 -6.61 -3.52 2.13
CA SER A 127 -6.69 -2.26 1.38
C SER A 127 -5.51 -2.16 0.42
N ARG A 128 -5.77 -2.26 -0.90
CA ARG A 128 -4.74 -2.22 -1.94
C ARG A 128 -4.31 -0.78 -2.21
N PHE A 129 -3.01 -0.52 -2.19
CA PHE A 129 -2.46 0.79 -2.55
C PHE A 129 -1.57 0.77 -3.80
N THR A 130 -0.94 -0.36 -4.13
CA THR A 130 -0.26 -0.53 -5.41
C THR A 130 -0.29 -1.99 -5.83
N ASN A 131 -0.03 -2.31 -7.06
CA ASN A 131 -0.01 -3.64 -7.70
C ASN A 131 -0.47 -4.80 -6.79
N GLY A 132 0.47 -5.56 -6.21
CA GLY A 132 0.22 -6.65 -5.26
C GLY A 132 0.35 -6.26 -3.78
N ALA A 133 0.55 -4.97 -3.48
CA ALA A 133 0.73 -4.50 -2.10
C ALA A 133 -0.58 -4.04 -1.47
N TYR A 134 -0.88 -4.63 -0.32
CA TYR A 134 -2.06 -4.34 0.50
C TYR A 134 -1.63 -4.04 1.94
N ILE A 135 -2.38 -3.18 2.61
CA ILE A 135 -2.40 -3.11 4.08
C ILE A 135 -3.48 -4.10 4.53
N HIS A 136 -3.15 -5.02 5.43
CA HIS A 136 -4.09 -6.05 5.88
C HIS A 136 -3.77 -6.58 7.28
N GLY A 137 -4.70 -7.29 7.90
CA GLY A 137 -4.52 -7.96 9.18
C GLY A 137 -3.58 -9.16 9.10
N VAL A 138 -3.37 -9.80 10.24
CA VAL A 138 -2.52 -10.99 10.33
C VAL A 138 -3.02 -12.09 9.39
N PRO A 139 -2.18 -12.64 8.50
CA PRO A 139 -2.59 -13.70 7.59
C PRO A 139 -3.04 -14.96 8.32
N VAL A 140 -4.12 -15.54 7.85
CA VAL A 140 -4.65 -16.83 8.34
C VAL A 140 -4.25 -17.90 7.34
N ASN A 141 -3.21 -18.66 7.68
CA ASN A 141 -2.71 -19.74 6.82
C ASN A 141 -3.55 -21.02 7.01
N VAL A 142 -3.78 -21.76 5.91
CA VAL A 142 -4.43 -23.08 5.99
C VAL A 142 -3.58 -24.05 6.84
N PRO A 143 -4.20 -24.95 7.62
CA PRO A 143 -5.65 -25.26 7.72
C PRO A 143 -6.44 -24.35 8.67
N ARG A 144 -5.81 -23.33 9.27
CA ARG A 144 -6.48 -22.42 10.20
C ARG A 144 -7.57 -21.61 9.47
N THR A 145 -8.68 -21.36 10.16
CA THR A 145 -9.82 -20.58 9.64
C THR A 145 -10.11 -19.32 10.47
N ALA A 146 -9.83 -19.38 11.77
CA ALA A 146 -10.08 -18.27 12.68
C ALA A 146 -9.09 -17.13 12.52
N MET A 147 -9.57 -15.89 12.57
CA MET A 147 -8.73 -14.71 12.55
C MET A 147 -7.79 -14.67 13.75
N ILE A 148 -6.62 -14.08 13.54
CA ILE A 148 -5.57 -13.92 14.53
C ILE A 148 -5.34 -12.42 14.69
N GLU A 149 -5.27 -11.94 15.92
CA GLU A 149 -5.08 -10.52 16.21
C GLU A 149 -3.62 -10.08 16.00
N TYR A 150 -2.68 -10.84 16.57
CA TYR A 150 -1.26 -10.49 16.55
C TYR A 150 -0.37 -11.57 15.95
N SER A 151 0.75 -11.14 15.41
CA SER A 151 1.89 -11.98 15.01
C SER A 151 3.15 -11.42 15.66
N TRP A 152 4.05 -12.30 16.08
CA TRP A 152 5.33 -11.92 16.69
C TRP A 152 6.22 -11.05 15.76
N SER A 153 5.97 -11.06 14.45
CA SER A 153 6.73 -10.28 13.48
C SER A 153 6.32 -8.81 13.40
N LEU A 154 5.20 -8.42 14.01
CA LEU A 154 4.76 -7.03 14.00
C LEU A 154 5.74 -6.15 14.78
N GLY A 155 6.24 -5.08 14.16
CA GLY A 155 7.18 -4.14 14.75
C GLY A 155 8.62 -4.67 14.88
N THR A 156 8.96 -5.77 14.20
CA THR A 156 10.29 -6.39 14.36
C THR A 156 11.09 -6.44 13.05
N THR A 157 10.64 -7.22 12.09
CA THR A 157 11.39 -7.46 10.84
C THR A 157 10.46 -7.56 9.64
N PRO A 158 10.91 -7.14 8.43
CA PRO A 158 10.18 -7.39 7.20
C PRO A 158 9.99 -8.89 6.94
N ARG A 159 8.76 -9.33 6.64
CA ARG A 159 8.44 -10.75 6.40
C ARG A 159 7.36 -11.01 5.38
N SER A 160 6.73 -9.99 4.85
CA SER A 160 5.67 -10.18 3.87
C SER A 160 6.21 -10.29 2.44
N HIS A 161 5.32 -10.58 1.48
CA HIS A 161 5.66 -10.67 0.05
C HIS A 161 5.59 -9.32 -0.69
N MET A 162 5.31 -8.23 -0.02
CA MET A 162 5.19 -6.83 -0.47
C MET A 162 4.17 -6.07 0.39
N CYS A 163 3.25 -6.78 1.04
CA CYS A 163 2.18 -6.20 1.81
C CYS A 163 2.66 -5.61 3.14
N VAL A 164 1.81 -4.80 3.75
CA VAL A 164 1.97 -4.28 5.11
C VAL A 164 0.99 -5.01 6.02
N ARG A 165 1.51 -5.85 6.90
CA ARG A 165 0.73 -6.57 7.91
C ARG A 165 0.67 -5.74 9.17
N ASN A 166 -0.48 -5.70 9.84
CA ASN A 166 -0.63 -5.09 11.16
C ASN A 166 -1.66 -5.86 11.99
N ALA A 167 -1.89 -5.47 13.25
CA ALA A 167 -2.91 -6.08 14.09
C ALA A 167 -4.24 -6.12 13.33
N THR A 168 -4.98 -7.20 13.44
CA THR A 168 -6.19 -7.40 12.62
C THR A 168 -7.28 -6.38 12.92
N SER A 169 -7.42 -5.95 14.17
CA SER A 169 -8.32 -4.86 14.57
C SER A 169 -7.90 -3.52 13.95
N HIS A 170 -6.58 -3.23 13.91
CA HIS A 170 -6.07 -2.02 13.28
C HIS A 170 -6.23 -2.06 11.75
N ALA A 171 -6.00 -3.21 11.12
CA ALA A 171 -6.27 -3.38 9.68
C ALA A 171 -7.76 -3.15 9.37
N LYS A 172 -8.67 -3.61 10.24
CA LYS A 172 -10.10 -3.32 10.13
C LYS A 172 -10.37 -1.82 10.24
N PHE A 173 -9.75 -1.15 11.21
CA PHE A 173 -9.87 0.30 11.35
C PHE A 173 -9.43 1.02 10.06
N VAL A 174 -8.24 0.72 9.53
CA VAL A 174 -7.76 1.32 8.27
C VAL A 174 -8.69 1.00 7.10
N TYR A 175 -9.18 -0.23 7.03
CA TYR A 175 -10.12 -0.68 6.00
C TYR A 175 -11.41 0.13 6.01
N ASP A 176 -11.99 0.40 7.17
CA ASP A 176 -13.24 1.14 7.31
C ASP A 176 -13.02 2.66 7.14
N TRP A 177 -11.93 3.19 7.72
CA TRP A 177 -11.65 4.61 7.83
C TRP A 177 -11.08 5.25 6.54
N ALA A 178 -10.22 4.55 5.77
CA ALA A 178 -9.53 5.10 4.61
C ALA A 178 -10.33 4.84 3.30
N PRO A 179 -11.14 5.78 2.78
CA PRO A 179 -11.92 5.56 1.55
C PRO A 179 -11.03 5.38 0.32
N THR A 180 -11.45 4.52 -0.62
CA THR A 180 -10.79 4.35 -1.91
C THR A 180 -10.81 5.65 -2.71
N GLU A 181 -9.77 5.88 -3.51
CA GLU A 181 -9.56 7.06 -4.36
C GLU A 181 -9.46 8.41 -3.60
N ARG A 182 -9.62 8.42 -2.27
CA ARG A 182 -9.56 9.63 -1.41
C ARG A 182 -8.58 9.51 -0.25
N SER A 183 -7.85 8.42 -0.17
CA SER A 183 -6.83 8.21 0.86
C SER A 183 -5.48 7.93 0.22
N LEU A 184 -4.41 8.40 0.87
CA LEU A 184 -3.03 8.13 0.49
C LEU A 184 -2.41 7.08 1.41
N VAL A 185 -1.50 6.31 0.84
CA VAL A 185 -0.52 5.50 1.57
C VAL A 185 0.85 6.04 1.21
N ILE A 186 1.59 6.52 2.21
CA ILE A 186 2.96 7.01 2.08
C ILE A 186 3.87 5.97 2.69
N VAL A 187 4.77 5.41 1.91
CA VAL A 187 5.76 4.45 2.37
C VAL A 187 7.13 5.13 2.39
N ILE A 188 7.72 5.18 3.56
CA ILE A 188 9.06 5.76 3.83
C ILE A 188 10.05 4.67 4.30
N GLU A 189 11.34 5.01 4.29
CA GLU A 189 12.41 4.19 4.84
C GLU A 189 12.64 4.53 6.29
#